data_42b49a210b5f82d421d09f84409811f1
#
_entry.id   42b49a210b5f82d421d09f84409811f1
#
_cell.length_a   1.000
_cell.length_b   1.000
_cell.length_c   1.000
_cell.angle_alpha   90.00
_cell.angle_beta   90.00
_cell.angle_gamma   90.00
#
_symmetry.space_group_name_H-M   'P 1'
#
loop_
_entity.id
_entity.type
_entity.pdbx_description
1 polymer ?
#
loop_
_entity_poly.entity_id
_entity_poly.type
_entity_poly.pdbx_seq_one_letter_code
_entity_poly.pdbx_strand_id
1 'polypeptide(L)'
;METEQILFSIVVPVYNVEQYLEDCITSITGQIDDTLKNCVEILLIDDGSTDQSGRLCDHFKERYPFLIRVVHKENEGLLATRRRGYKLARGMYIVNCDSDDMLEAGALTKLRQCIRQEKEPDVILYNYQVYDGEKKAVEFEHIFSTEASCRIKKEAVLREFLYSRSIISLCCKAYKRKCLDQNRDVSLYGRLSTGEDTLQSVEIFDRASSFVYLDEALYNYRVGSGMTNRFDPHFYSTFRKIFADSMKTIKHWEFPEKEQALSCKVLSTAGRSITQSRFFEWSSAKEHKAYLKKIQNDSFFQSYHRYLFSVRMRLQTDYVVLDFLLARGWLTMIVWLLRIKNRTEHKKGTDRNKERNISDGK
;
A
#
# COMPACT_ATOMS: atom_id res chain seq x y z
N MET A 1 -22.83 31.46 12.90
CA MET A 1 -22.80 30.27 12.06
C MET A 1 -21.55 29.53 12.47
N GLU A 2 -21.69 28.42 13.20
CA GLU A 2 -20.55 27.52 13.42
C GLU A 2 -20.10 27.07 12.04
N THR A 3 -18.86 27.34 11.68
CA THR A 3 -18.25 26.78 10.48
C THR A 3 -18.25 25.25 10.68
N GLU A 4 -19.13 24.55 9.98
CA GLU A 4 -19.13 23.07 10.01
C GLU A 4 -17.71 22.59 9.73
N GLN A 5 -17.14 21.91 10.72
CA GLN A 5 -15.77 21.42 10.63
C GLN A 5 -15.70 20.33 9.55
N ILE A 6 -14.81 20.47 8.58
CA ILE A 6 -14.58 19.46 7.56
C ILE A 6 -14.18 18.15 8.26
N LEU A 7 -14.94 17.09 8.03
CA LEU A 7 -14.67 15.76 8.62
C LEU A 7 -13.61 15.02 7.83
N PHE A 8 -13.75 14.97 6.49
CA PHE A 8 -12.85 14.20 5.63
C PHE A 8 -12.09 15.12 4.64
N SER A 9 -10.78 14.94 4.56
CA SER A 9 -9.98 15.34 3.42
C SER A 9 -9.60 14.08 2.63
N ILE A 10 -10.17 13.94 1.44
CA ILE A 10 -9.83 12.83 0.53
C ILE A 10 -8.66 13.28 -0.33
N VAL A 11 -7.51 12.63 -0.16
CA VAL A 11 -6.27 12.96 -0.88
C VAL A 11 -6.10 12.00 -2.04
N VAL A 12 -6.08 12.55 -3.25
CA VAL A 12 -5.95 11.82 -4.51
C VAL A 12 -4.66 12.29 -5.20
N PRO A 13 -3.57 11.52 -5.13
CA PRO A 13 -2.37 11.79 -5.91
C PRO A 13 -2.61 11.42 -7.38
N VAL A 14 -2.27 12.31 -8.30
CA VAL A 14 -2.54 12.15 -9.74
C VAL A 14 -1.23 12.20 -10.50
N TYR A 15 -0.95 11.21 -11.35
CA TYR A 15 0.17 11.23 -12.30
C TYR A 15 -0.05 10.25 -13.46
N ASN A 16 -0.33 10.78 -14.66
CA ASN A 16 -0.51 10.00 -15.91
C ASN A 16 -1.53 8.86 -15.77
N VAL A 17 -2.76 9.20 -15.42
CA VAL A 17 -3.88 8.28 -15.13
C VAL A 17 -5.17 8.68 -15.84
N GLU A 18 -5.08 9.34 -16.98
CA GLU A 18 -6.23 9.87 -17.72
C GLU A 18 -7.35 8.85 -17.97
N GLN A 19 -6.99 7.55 -18.07
CA GLN A 19 -7.94 6.46 -18.35
C GLN A 19 -8.79 6.08 -17.12
N TYR A 20 -8.34 6.43 -15.89
CA TYR A 20 -8.95 5.94 -14.64
C TYR A 20 -9.48 7.05 -13.75
N LEU A 21 -8.98 8.28 -13.95
CA LEU A 21 -9.23 9.41 -13.05
C LEU A 21 -10.71 9.76 -12.94
N GLU A 22 -11.47 9.64 -14.03
CA GLU A 22 -12.92 9.89 -14.04
C GLU A 22 -13.67 8.92 -13.14
N ASP A 23 -13.37 7.61 -13.23
CA ASP A 23 -13.96 6.58 -12.37
C ASP A 23 -13.65 6.86 -10.90
N CYS A 24 -12.39 7.18 -10.60
CA CYS A 24 -11.93 7.50 -9.26
C CYS A 24 -12.73 8.68 -8.66
N ILE A 25 -12.74 9.82 -9.33
CA ILE A 25 -13.40 11.03 -8.82
C ILE A 25 -14.92 10.83 -8.74
N THR A 26 -15.52 10.15 -9.72
CA THR A 26 -16.96 9.87 -9.72
C THR A 26 -17.34 8.93 -8.57
N SER A 27 -16.48 7.95 -8.21
CA SER A 27 -16.72 7.07 -7.06
C SER A 27 -16.77 7.82 -5.73
N ILE A 28 -16.06 8.95 -5.64
CA ILE A 28 -16.02 9.80 -4.46
C ILE A 28 -17.20 10.79 -4.49
N THR A 29 -17.34 11.54 -5.58
CA THR A 29 -18.37 12.59 -5.71
C THR A 29 -19.79 12.05 -5.70
N GLY A 30 -20.00 10.85 -6.24
CA GLY A 30 -21.29 10.17 -6.22
C GLY A 30 -21.81 9.78 -4.85
N GLN A 31 -20.96 9.85 -3.81
CA GLN A 31 -21.36 9.60 -2.42
C GLN A 31 -21.72 10.85 -1.64
N ILE A 32 -21.54 12.04 -2.24
CA ILE A 32 -21.73 13.31 -1.55
C ILE A 32 -23.19 13.71 -1.62
N ASP A 33 -23.91 13.37 -0.59
CA ASP A 33 -25.30 13.77 -0.34
C ASP A 33 -25.39 15.03 0.55
N ASP A 34 -26.60 15.44 0.89
CA ASP A 34 -26.85 16.60 1.77
C ASP A 34 -26.20 16.47 3.15
N THR A 35 -25.91 15.24 3.60
CA THR A 35 -25.30 15.00 4.91
C THR A 35 -23.77 15.08 4.88
N LEU A 36 -23.16 14.99 3.71
CA LEU A 36 -21.71 14.96 3.50
C LEU A 36 -21.17 16.21 2.79
N LYS A 37 -22.01 16.97 2.06
CA LYS A 37 -21.58 18.08 1.20
C LYS A 37 -20.74 19.16 1.87
N ASN A 38 -20.97 19.41 3.17
CA ASN A 38 -20.23 20.42 3.94
C ASN A 38 -19.12 19.81 4.81
N CYS A 39 -19.01 18.48 4.84
CA CYS A 39 -18.09 17.75 5.71
C CYS A 39 -16.90 17.15 4.96
N VAL A 40 -16.86 17.26 3.62
CA VAL A 40 -15.85 16.61 2.76
C VAL A 40 -15.14 17.65 1.91
N GLU A 41 -13.84 17.51 1.76
CA GLU A 41 -13.06 18.13 0.69
C GLU A 41 -12.28 17.06 -0.06
N ILE A 42 -12.06 17.26 -1.36
CA ILE A 42 -11.24 16.40 -2.22
C ILE A 42 -10.03 17.22 -2.68
N LEU A 43 -8.85 16.67 -2.46
CA LEU A 43 -7.58 17.28 -2.84
C LEU A 43 -6.96 16.47 -3.97
N LEU A 44 -7.06 16.97 -5.20
CA LEU A 44 -6.40 16.42 -6.36
C LEU A 44 -5.01 17.03 -6.46
N ILE A 45 -3.97 16.23 -6.27
CA ILE A 45 -2.59 16.69 -6.30
C ILE A 45 -1.93 16.11 -7.55
N ASP A 46 -1.89 16.91 -8.61
CA ASP A 46 -1.26 16.53 -9.87
C ASP A 46 0.26 16.69 -9.79
N ASP A 47 0.95 15.57 -9.88
CA ASP A 47 2.41 15.44 -9.78
C ASP A 47 3.09 15.66 -11.14
N GLY A 48 2.65 16.67 -11.89
CA GLY A 48 3.22 17.05 -13.18
C GLY A 48 2.88 16.05 -14.28
N SER A 49 1.60 15.67 -14.41
CA SER A 49 1.14 14.80 -15.48
C SER A 49 1.43 15.37 -16.86
N THR A 50 1.78 14.50 -17.80
CA THR A 50 2.06 14.83 -19.20
C THR A 50 0.96 14.38 -20.16
N ASP A 51 -0.02 13.63 -19.68
CA ASP A 51 -1.25 13.23 -20.35
C ASP A 51 -2.41 14.21 -20.04
N GLN A 52 -3.66 13.83 -20.28
CA GLN A 52 -4.83 14.66 -20.00
C GLN A 52 -5.22 14.74 -18.52
N SER A 53 -4.53 14.04 -17.60
CA SER A 53 -4.91 13.97 -16.19
C SER A 53 -4.99 15.35 -15.53
N GLY A 54 -4.04 16.26 -15.80
CA GLY A 54 -4.05 17.61 -15.25
C GLY A 54 -5.30 18.41 -15.69
N ARG A 55 -5.67 18.32 -16.97
CA ARG A 55 -6.88 18.98 -17.50
C ARG A 55 -8.16 18.38 -16.91
N LEU A 56 -8.20 17.07 -16.72
CA LEU A 56 -9.32 16.40 -16.06
C LEU A 56 -9.48 16.89 -14.61
N CYS A 57 -8.38 17.08 -13.87
CA CYS A 57 -8.44 17.68 -12.54
C CYS A 57 -9.12 19.06 -12.55
N ASP A 58 -8.73 19.95 -13.49
CA ASP A 58 -9.32 21.28 -13.60
C ASP A 58 -10.80 21.20 -13.99
N HIS A 59 -11.17 20.34 -14.92
CA HIS A 59 -12.56 20.11 -15.30
C HIS A 59 -13.42 19.69 -14.09
N PHE A 60 -12.95 18.77 -13.26
CA PHE A 60 -13.67 18.36 -12.05
C PHE A 60 -13.75 19.47 -11.01
N LYS A 61 -12.71 20.31 -10.86
CA LYS A 61 -12.74 21.48 -9.99
C LYS A 61 -13.78 22.49 -10.46
N GLU A 62 -13.91 22.75 -11.76
CA GLU A 62 -14.94 23.62 -12.33
C GLU A 62 -16.34 23.08 -12.05
N ARG A 63 -16.54 21.76 -12.19
CA ARG A 63 -17.82 21.09 -11.93
C ARG A 63 -18.19 21.07 -10.44
N TYR A 64 -17.21 20.99 -9.53
CA TYR A 64 -17.40 20.89 -8.08
C TYR A 64 -16.54 21.93 -7.32
N PRO A 65 -16.74 23.25 -7.53
CA PRO A 65 -15.82 24.29 -7.08
C PRO A 65 -15.69 24.42 -5.55
N PHE A 66 -16.69 23.97 -4.78
CA PHE A 66 -16.68 24.02 -3.32
C PHE A 66 -16.21 22.72 -2.67
N LEU A 67 -16.14 21.62 -3.43
CA LEU A 67 -15.77 20.30 -2.96
C LEU A 67 -14.33 19.94 -3.33
N ILE A 68 -13.90 20.32 -4.55
CA ILE A 68 -12.62 19.90 -5.13
C ILE A 68 -11.62 21.06 -5.14
N ARG A 69 -10.41 20.77 -4.66
CA ARG A 69 -9.25 21.64 -4.78
C ARG A 69 -8.17 20.94 -5.57
N VAL A 70 -7.59 21.61 -6.55
CA VAL A 70 -6.52 21.09 -7.39
C VAL A 70 -5.22 21.82 -7.09
N VAL A 71 -4.14 21.07 -7.10
CA VAL A 71 -2.77 21.59 -7.02
C VAL A 71 -1.93 20.89 -8.08
N HIS A 72 -1.42 21.66 -9.02
CA HIS A 72 -0.41 21.21 -9.98
C HIS A 72 0.99 21.49 -9.42
N LYS A 73 1.90 20.55 -9.56
CA LYS A 73 3.30 20.67 -9.11
C LYS A 73 4.25 19.93 -10.06
N GLU A 74 5.51 20.22 -9.98
CA GLU A 74 6.52 19.40 -10.65
C GLU A 74 6.53 17.98 -10.09
N ASN A 75 6.90 17.00 -10.94
CA ASN A 75 6.92 15.61 -10.54
C ASN A 75 8.03 15.33 -9.51
N GLU A 76 7.61 15.06 -8.28
CA GLU A 76 8.47 14.67 -7.15
C GLU A 76 8.21 13.26 -6.64
N GLY A 77 7.21 12.57 -7.20
CA GLY A 77 6.82 11.19 -6.85
C GLY A 77 5.76 11.10 -5.76
N LEU A 78 5.18 9.91 -5.63
CA LEU A 78 3.97 9.63 -4.85
C LEU A 78 4.07 10.06 -3.38
N LEU A 79 5.21 9.82 -2.73
CA LEU A 79 5.40 10.21 -1.32
C LEU A 79 5.27 11.73 -1.13
N ALA A 80 5.99 12.53 -1.94
CA ALA A 80 5.95 13.98 -1.87
C ALA A 80 4.56 14.52 -2.21
N THR A 81 3.91 13.93 -3.20
CA THR A 81 2.55 14.27 -3.66
C THR A 81 1.52 14.05 -2.58
N ARG A 82 1.52 12.89 -1.91
CA ARG A 82 0.64 12.65 -0.74
C ARG A 82 0.94 13.62 0.41
N ARG A 83 2.21 13.88 0.73
CA ARG A 83 2.61 14.84 1.77
C ARG A 83 2.15 16.26 1.46
N ARG A 84 2.16 16.67 0.18
CA ARG A 84 1.57 17.95 -0.24
C ARG A 84 0.08 17.99 0.04
N GLY A 85 -0.65 16.94 -0.27
CA GLY A 85 -2.07 16.79 0.05
C GLY A 85 -2.34 16.89 1.56
N TYR A 86 -1.59 16.17 2.39
CA TYR A 86 -1.76 16.20 3.85
C TYR A 86 -1.51 17.58 4.46
N LYS A 87 -0.51 18.30 3.94
CA LYS A 87 -0.23 19.67 4.38
C LYS A 87 -1.38 20.64 4.06
N LEU A 88 -2.12 20.38 2.99
CA LEU A 88 -3.24 21.20 2.54
C LEU A 88 -4.59 20.77 3.13
N ALA A 89 -4.65 19.57 3.69
CA ALA A 89 -5.85 18.99 4.27
C ALA A 89 -6.35 19.80 5.47
N ARG A 90 -7.68 20.05 5.49
CA ARG A 90 -8.38 20.76 6.57
C ARG A 90 -9.26 19.84 7.38
N GLY A 91 -9.60 18.67 6.85
CA GLY A 91 -10.44 17.68 7.49
C GLY A 91 -9.84 17.09 8.76
N MET A 92 -10.71 16.67 9.66
CA MET A 92 -10.29 15.95 10.87
C MET A 92 -9.61 14.63 10.51
N TYR A 93 -10.15 13.92 9.51
CA TYR A 93 -9.64 12.64 9.00
C TYR A 93 -9.10 12.80 7.59
N ILE A 94 -8.02 12.09 7.32
CA ILE A 94 -7.48 11.89 5.99
C ILE A 94 -7.91 10.50 5.50
N VAL A 95 -8.39 10.46 4.26
CA VAL A 95 -8.67 9.25 3.48
C VAL A 95 -7.84 9.33 2.21
N ASN A 96 -7.05 8.31 1.93
CA ASN A 96 -6.30 8.25 0.67
C ASN A 96 -7.11 7.46 -0.36
N CYS A 97 -7.13 7.97 -1.59
CA CYS A 97 -7.63 7.24 -2.75
C CYS A 97 -6.63 7.39 -3.89
N ASP A 98 -6.02 6.31 -4.33
CA ASP A 98 -5.13 6.36 -5.49
C ASP A 98 -5.96 6.58 -6.75
N SER A 99 -5.44 7.36 -7.67
CA SER A 99 -6.20 7.89 -8.82
C SER A 99 -6.56 6.85 -9.88
N ASP A 100 -6.03 5.64 -9.79
CA ASP A 100 -6.40 4.49 -10.61
C ASP A 100 -7.37 3.52 -9.92
N ASP A 101 -7.76 3.81 -8.67
CA ASP A 101 -8.65 3.03 -7.82
C ASP A 101 -9.98 3.77 -7.55
N MET A 102 -10.86 3.17 -6.73
CA MET A 102 -12.16 3.74 -6.39
C MET A 102 -12.52 3.51 -4.92
N LEU A 103 -13.27 4.44 -4.31
CA LEU A 103 -13.97 4.15 -3.06
C LEU A 103 -15.21 3.29 -3.33
N GLU A 104 -15.51 2.35 -2.42
CA GLU A 104 -16.76 1.58 -2.49
C GLU A 104 -17.96 2.47 -2.19
N ALA A 105 -19.09 2.18 -2.81
CA ALA A 105 -20.33 2.91 -2.60
C ALA A 105 -20.72 2.92 -1.10
N GLY A 106 -21.04 4.10 -0.56
CA GLY A 106 -21.39 4.27 0.85
C GLY A 106 -20.19 4.25 1.82
N ALA A 107 -18.95 4.15 1.34
CA ALA A 107 -17.75 4.13 2.19
C ALA A 107 -17.67 5.33 3.13
N LEU A 108 -17.91 6.56 2.64
CA LEU A 108 -17.86 7.77 3.45
C LEU A 108 -18.96 7.81 4.52
N THR A 109 -20.15 7.33 4.21
CA THR A 109 -21.26 7.20 5.17
C THR A 109 -20.93 6.22 6.28
N LYS A 110 -20.38 5.06 5.94
CA LYS A 110 -19.94 4.02 6.91
C LYS A 110 -18.81 4.55 7.80
N LEU A 111 -17.81 5.22 7.22
CA LEU A 111 -16.73 5.85 7.99
C LEU A 111 -17.28 6.91 8.95
N ARG A 112 -18.21 7.77 8.51
CA ARG A 112 -18.85 8.77 9.36
C ARG A 112 -19.65 8.14 10.50
N GLN A 113 -20.37 7.06 10.22
CA GLN A 113 -21.11 6.31 11.23
C GLN A 113 -20.15 5.69 12.27
N CYS A 114 -19.09 5.04 11.82
CA CYS A 114 -18.04 4.49 12.68
C CYS A 114 -17.42 5.56 13.58
N ILE A 115 -17.06 6.72 13.03
CA ILE A 115 -16.49 7.85 13.79
C ILE A 115 -17.41 8.27 14.94
N ARG A 116 -18.71 8.36 14.68
CA ARG A 116 -19.71 8.73 15.70
C ARG A 116 -19.89 7.65 16.76
N GLN A 117 -20.06 6.39 16.34
CA GLN A 117 -20.31 5.25 17.24
C GLN A 117 -19.09 4.97 18.12
N GLU A 118 -17.90 5.06 17.56
CA GLU A 118 -16.65 4.73 18.22
C GLU A 118 -15.96 5.94 18.87
N LYS A 119 -16.68 7.05 19.04
CA LYS A 119 -16.19 8.27 19.71
C LYS A 119 -14.86 8.77 19.14
N GLU A 120 -14.84 8.97 17.83
CA GLU A 120 -13.73 9.54 17.08
C GLU A 120 -12.38 8.80 17.28
N PRO A 121 -12.25 7.54 16.85
CA PRO A 121 -10.98 6.82 16.94
C PRO A 121 -9.89 7.53 16.13
N ASP A 122 -8.63 7.36 16.52
CA ASP A 122 -7.52 7.98 15.79
C ASP A 122 -7.29 7.35 14.41
N VAL A 123 -7.53 6.03 14.31
CA VAL A 123 -7.40 5.27 13.05
C VAL A 123 -8.57 4.30 12.91
N ILE A 124 -9.16 4.27 11.72
CA ILE A 124 -10.14 3.27 11.28
C ILE A 124 -9.48 2.48 10.17
N LEU A 125 -9.27 1.18 10.41
CA LEU A 125 -8.79 0.23 9.41
C LEU A 125 -9.97 -0.43 8.74
N TYR A 126 -9.88 -0.71 7.44
CA TYR A 126 -10.90 -1.42 6.66
C TYR A 126 -10.26 -2.22 5.54
N ASN A 127 -11.05 -3.04 4.87
CA ASN A 127 -10.57 -3.91 3.81
C ASN A 127 -10.70 -3.26 2.42
N TYR A 128 -10.04 -3.87 1.46
CA TYR A 128 -10.24 -3.60 0.04
C TYR A 128 -10.69 -4.88 -0.67
N GLN A 129 -11.34 -4.72 -1.79
CA GLN A 129 -11.62 -5.78 -2.74
C GLN A 129 -10.90 -5.50 -4.06
N VAL A 130 -10.59 -6.56 -4.78
CA VAL A 130 -9.93 -6.47 -6.09
C VAL A 130 -10.98 -6.21 -7.16
N TYR A 131 -10.67 -5.30 -8.08
CA TYR A 131 -11.52 -4.95 -9.22
C TYR A 131 -10.72 -5.08 -10.52
N ASP A 132 -11.19 -5.90 -11.44
CA ASP A 132 -10.55 -6.19 -12.72
C ASP A 132 -11.18 -5.46 -13.93
N GLY A 133 -12.10 -4.53 -13.67
CA GLY A 133 -12.84 -3.79 -14.68
C GLY A 133 -14.24 -4.35 -14.96
N GLU A 134 -14.50 -5.63 -14.69
CA GLU A 134 -15.78 -6.30 -14.96
C GLU A 134 -16.43 -6.87 -13.69
N LYS A 135 -15.65 -7.45 -12.81
CA LYS A 135 -16.15 -8.12 -11.59
C LYS A 135 -15.40 -7.65 -10.36
N LYS A 136 -16.16 -7.40 -9.28
CA LYS A 136 -15.57 -7.23 -7.94
C LYS A 136 -15.32 -8.61 -7.36
N ALA A 137 -14.09 -8.89 -6.96
CA ALA A 137 -13.82 -10.05 -6.12
C ALA A 137 -14.40 -9.79 -4.74
N VAL A 138 -15.32 -10.64 -4.30
CA VAL A 138 -16.07 -10.45 -3.03
C VAL A 138 -15.25 -10.92 -1.82
N GLU A 139 -14.19 -11.72 -2.05
CA GLU A 139 -13.38 -12.26 -0.96
C GLU A 139 -12.27 -11.30 -0.56
N PHE A 140 -12.29 -10.86 0.68
CA PHE A 140 -11.21 -10.12 1.33
C PHE A 140 -10.81 -10.84 2.63
N GLU A 141 -9.59 -10.60 3.06
CA GLU A 141 -9.05 -11.21 4.28
C GLU A 141 -9.61 -10.52 5.52
N HIS A 142 -10.19 -11.31 6.45
CA HIS A 142 -10.58 -10.85 7.77
C HIS A 142 -9.33 -10.70 8.66
N ILE A 143 -8.89 -9.46 8.88
CA ILE A 143 -7.58 -9.21 9.49
C ILE A 143 -7.60 -9.41 11.01
N PHE A 144 -8.63 -8.88 11.69
CA PHE A 144 -8.70 -8.91 13.15
C PHE A 144 -9.91 -9.65 13.71
N SER A 145 -11.09 -9.46 13.10
CA SER A 145 -12.36 -10.00 13.57
C SER A 145 -13.35 -10.03 12.42
N THR A 146 -14.33 -10.91 12.50
CA THR A 146 -15.49 -10.96 11.59
C THR A 146 -16.67 -10.13 12.10
N GLU A 147 -16.52 -9.41 13.21
CA GLU A 147 -17.52 -8.44 13.67
C GLU A 147 -17.51 -7.21 12.77
N ALA A 148 -18.68 -6.64 12.51
CA ALA A 148 -18.84 -5.49 11.60
C ALA A 148 -17.97 -4.28 12.00
N SER A 149 -17.77 -4.08 13.31
CA SER A 149 -16.88 -3.05 13.85
C SER A 149 -16.32 -3.51 15.18
N CYS A 150 -15.01 -3.41 15.38
CA CYS A 150 -14.40 -3.74 16.65
C CYS A 150 -13.23 -2.82 17.00
N ARG A 151 -13.08 -2.52 18.32
CA ARG A 151 -11.92 -1.81 18.83
C ARG A 151 -10.73 -2.73 18.90
N ILE A 152 -9.59 -2.27 18.39
CA ILE A 152 -8.34 -3.03 18.36
C ILE A 152 -7.33 -2.39 19.31
N LYS A 153 -6.65 -3.21 20.11
CA LYS A 153 -5.52 -2.75 20.93
C LYS A 153 -4.36 -2.33 20.01
N LYS A 154 -3.72 -1.22 20.35
CA LYS A 154 -2.55 -0.71 19.60
C LYS A 154 -1.48 -1.79 19.37
N GLU A 155 -1.17 -2.57 20.38
CA GLU A 155 -0.19 -3.66 20.30
C GLU A 155 -0.53 -4.68 19.21
N ALA A 156 -1.83 -5.02 19.03
CA ALA A 156 -2.27 -5.94 17.99
C ALA A 156 -2.07 -5.33 16.60
N VAL A 157 -2.33 -4.03 16.43
CA VAL A 157 -2.09 -3.31 15.17
C VAL A 157 -0.59 -3.26 14.85
N LEU A 158 0.26 -2.91 15.81
CA LEU A 158 1.71 -2.85 15.63
C LEU A 158 2.30 -4.22 15.27
N ARG A 159 1.81 -5.27 15.93
CA ARG A 159 2.18 -6.65 15.64
C ARG A 159 1.76 -7.06 14.22
N GLU A 160 0.50 -6.82 13.86
CA GLU A 160 -0.03 -7.15 12.54
C GLU A 160 0.72 -6.40 11.43
N PHE A 161 1.03 -5.13 11.61
CA PHE A 161 1.80 -4.33 10.66
C PHE A 161 3.18 -4.93 10.34
N LEU A 162 3.81 -5.58 11.31
CA LEU A 162 5.10 -6.23 11.10
C LEU A 162 4.97 -7.65 10.53
N TYR A 163 3.94 -8.41 10.90
CA TYR A 163 3.74 -9.77 10.41
C TYR A 163 3.17 -9.81 9.00
N SER A 164 2.23 -8.94 8.69
CA SER A 164 1.52 -9.00 7.41
C SER A 164 1.73 -7.74 6.56
N ARG A 165 1.10 -7.76 5.40
CA ARG A 165 1.05 -6.61 4.48
C ARG A 165 -0.34 -5.97 4.42
N SER A 166 -1.32 -6.59 5.06
CA SER A 166 -2.74 -6.27 4.91
C SER A 166 -3.09 -4.84 5.34
N ILE A 167 -2.41 -4.30 6.37
CA ILE A 167 -2.68 -2.94 6.88
C ILE A 167 -1.61 -1.91 6.51
N ILE A 168 -0.70 -2.25 5.58
CA ILE A 168 0.36 -1.32 5.15
C ILE A 168 -0.21 -0.23 4.26
N SER A 169 -1.07 -0.57 3.29
CA SER A 169 -1.63 0.36 2.32
C SER A 169 -2.35 1.53 3.02
N LEU A 170 -2.08 2.74 2.56
CA LEU A 170 -2.76 3.94 3.06
C LEU A 170 -4.22 4.01 2.61
N CYS A 171 -4.57 3.34 1.53
CA CYS A 171 -5.92 3.31 0.98
C CYS A 171 -6.91 2.50 1.83
N CYS A 172 -6.41 1.65 2.76
CA CYS A 172 -7.21 0.80 3.64
C CYS A 172 -7.34 1.39 5.05
N LYS A 173 -7.22 2.70 5.20
CA LYS A 173 -7.39 3.38 6.49
C LYS A 173 -7.85 4.82 6.35
N ALA A 174 -8.72 5.24 7.27
CA ALA A 174 -8.97 6.62 7.58
C ALA A 174 -8.29 6.97 8.91
N TYR A 175 -7.61 8.10 8.99
CA TYR A 175 -6.87 8.46 10.20
C TYR A 175 -6.93 9.94 10.49
N LYS A 176 -6.94 10.28 11.77
CA LYS A 176 -6.90 11.69 12.18
C LYS A 176 -5.63 12.36 11.67
N ARG A 177 -5.77 13.56 11.13
CA ARG A 177 -4.68 14.37 10.59
C ARG A 177 -3.53 14.57 11.59
N LYS A 178 -3.81 14.61 12.90
CA LYS A 178 -2.81 14.69 13.98
C LYS A 178 -1.85 13.49 14.02
N CYS A 179 -2.22 12.35 13.43
CA CYS A 179 -1.38 11.15 13.39
C CYS A 179 -0.23 11.25 12.38
N LEU A 180 -0.17 12.33 11.60
CA LEU A 180 0.94 12.63 10.71
C LEU A 180 1.64 13.94 11.11
N ASP A 181 2.96 13.96 10.99
CA ASP A 181 3.73 15.19 11.00
C ASP A 181 3.65 15.85 9.63
N GLN A 182 2.82 16.88 9.53
CA GLN A 182 2.59 17.58 8.26
C GLN A 182 3.82 18.31 7.74
N ASN A 183 4.80 18.58 8.60
CA ASN A 183 6.04 19.29 8.27
C ASN A 183 7.24 18.35 8.10
N ARG A 184 7.03 17.01 8.17
CA ARG A 184 8.12 16.05 7.99
C ARG A 184 8.75 16.24 6.60
N ASP A 185 10.06 16.51 6.61
CA ASP A 185 10.84 16.54 5.38
C ASP A 185 11.03 15.12 4.82
N VAL A 186 10.57 14.92 3.60
CA VAL A 186 10.68 13.65 2.87
C VAL A 186 11.63 13.75 1.68
N SER A 187 12.26 14.91 1.44
CA SER A 187 13.15 15.16 0.30
C SER A 187 14.32 14.18 0.23
N LEU A 188 14.80 13.74 1.41
CA LEU A 188 15.89 12.75 1.53
C LEU A 188 15.58 11.39 0.85
N TYR A 189 14.30 11.07 0.63
CA TYR A 189 13.91 9.82 -0.03
C TYR A 189 13.92 9.93 -1.55
N GLY A 190 13.77 11.14 -2.09
CA GLY A 190 13.60 11.36 -3.52
C GLY A 190 12.34 10.66 -4.03
N ARG A 191 12.37 10.23 -5.29
CA ARG A 191 11.28 9.44 -5.89
C ARG A 191 11.43 7.98 -5.47
N LEU A 192 10.57 7.53 -4.54
CA LEU A 192 10.49 6.12 -4.17
C LEU A 192 9.68 5.36 -5.21
N SER A 193 10.19 4.20 -5.61
CA SER A 193 9.45 3.22 -6.41
C SER A 193 8.54 2.33 -5.56
N THR A 194 8.78 2.26 -4.25
CA THR A 194 8.02 1.41 -3.32
C THR A 194 8.33 1.76 -1.86
N GLY A 195 7.43 1.39 -0.95
CA GLY A 195 7.65 1.45 0.50
C GLY A 195 7.24 2.75 1.17
N GLU A 196 6.74 3.73 0.41
CA GLU A 196 6.20 4.99 0.90
C GLU A 196 5.03 4.79 1.88
N ASP A 197 4.20 3.78 1.63
CA ASP A 197 3.11 3.38 2.53
C ASP A 197 3.62 2.87 3.87
N THR A 198 4.70 2.08 3.86
CA THR A 198 5.34 1.59 5.09
C THR A 198 5.83 2.75 5.94
N LEU A 199 6.54 3.71 5.34
CA LEU A 199 7.09 4.87 6.02
C LEU A 199 5.99 5.70 6.70
N GLN A 200 4.90 5.94 6.00
CA GLN A 200 3.79 6.75 6.49
C GLN A 200 2.93 5.98 7.50
N SER A 201 2.71 4.68 7.30
CA SER A 201 1.95 3.85 8.25
C SER A 201 2.66 3.70 9.59
N VAL A 202 3.99 3.60 9.61
CA VAL A 202 4.77 3.62 10.87
C VAL A 202 4.49 4.90 11.66
N GLU A 203 4.51 6.05 11.01
CA GLU A 203 4.24 7.32 11.65
C GLU A 203 2.80 7.42 12.19
N ILE A 204 1.82 7.00 11.38
CA ILE A 204 0.41 7.00 11.76
C ILE A 204 0.19 6.10 12.98
N PHE A 205 0.68 4.87 12.93
CA PHE A 205 0.45 3.89 14.00
C PHE A 205 1.20 4.24 15.29
N ASP A 206 2.37 4.86 15.18
CA ASP A 206 3.11 5.33 16.34
C ASP A 206 2.35 6.43 17.09
N ARG A 207 1.85 7.43 16.38
CA ARG A 207 1.17 8.60 16.96
C ARG A 207 -0.29 8.33 17.37
N ALA A 208 -0.93 7.31 16.79
CA ALA A 208 -2.30 6.96 17.13
C ALA A 208 -2.40 6.26 18.49
N SER A 209 -3.48 6.53 19.22
CA SER A 209 -3.78 5.95 20.53
C SER A 209 -5.00 5.02 20.49
N SER A 210 -5.90 5.19 19.53
CA SER A 210 -7.15 4.43 19.41
C SER A 210 -7.35 3.92 18.00
N PHE A 211 -7.76 2.65 17.90
CA PHE A 211 -7.93 1.94 16.64
C PHE A 211 -9.27 1.23 16.60
N VAL A 212 -9.91 1.29 15.45
CA VAL A 212 -11.11 0.52 15.12
C VAL A 212 -10.86 -0.21 13.81
N TYR A 213 -11.36 -1.42 13.71
CA TYR A 213 -11.39 -2.17 12.46
C TYR A 213 -12.85 -2.35 12.02
N LEU A 214 -13.12 -1.95 10.78
CA LEU A 214 -14.36 -2.25 10.06
C LEU A 214 -14.09 -3.47 9.17
N ASP A 215 -14.79 -4.56 9.43
CA ASP A 215 -14.68 -5.77 8.62
C ASP A 215 -15.51 -5.65 7.33
N GLU A 216 -15.24 -4.58 6.58
CA GLU A 216 -15.91 -4.25 5.33
C GLU A 216 -14.89 -3.80 4.28
N ALA A 217 -15.11 -4.16 3.02
CA ALA A 217 -14.35 -3.63 1.90
C ALA A 217 -14.88 -2.26 1.49
N LEU A 218 -14.19 -1.21 1.90
CA LEU A 218 -14.56 0.18 1.56
C LEU A 218 -13.76 0.75 0.38
N TYR A 219 -12.91 -0.06 -0.22
CA TYR A 219 -12.00 0.34 -1.28
C TYR A 219 -11.95 -0.70 -2.39
N ASN A 220 -11.94 -0.25 -3.65
CA ASN A 220 -11.83 -1.09 -4.84
C ASN A 220 -10.45 -0.89 -5.46
N TYR A 221 -9.58 -1.86 -5.27
CA TYR A 221 -8.24 -1.88 -5.85
C TYR A 221 -8.27 -2.41 -7.29
N ARG A 222 -7.90 -1.56 -8.26
CA ARG A 222 -7.87 -1.94 -9.68
C ARG A 222 -6.61 -2.73 -9.99
N VAL A 223 -6.75 -3.92 -10.57
CA VAL A 223 -5.61 -4.71 -11.05
C VAL A 223 -5.27 -4.35 -12.49
N GLY A 224 -3.97 -4.35 -12.78
CA GLY A 224 -3.47 -4.12 -14.14
C GLY A 224 -3.11 -2.67 -14.48
N SER A 225 -3.53 -1.70 -13.66
CA SER A 225 -3.25 -0.27 -13.85
C SER A 225 -1.93 0.21 -13.24
N GLY A 226 -1.45 -0.46 -12.19
CA GLY A 226 -0.40 0.05 -11.32
C GLY A 226 1.02 -0.33 -11.67
N MET A 227 1.97 0.37 -11.01
CA MET A 227 3.43 0.16 -11.13
C MET A 227 3.92 -1.17 -10.54
N THR A 228 3.06 -1.95 -9.89
CA THR A 228 3.41 -3.15 -9.11
C THR A 228 3.87 -4.34 -9.92
N ASN A 229 3.72 -4.33 -11.24
CA ASN A 229 3.98 -5.47 -12.12
C ASN A 229 5.41 -5.52 -12.70
N ARG A 230 6.29 -4.57 -12.38
CA ARG A 230 7.67 -4.55 -12.86
C ARG A 230 8.64 -4.89 -11.75
N PHE A 231 9.62 -5.77 -12.04
CA PHE A 231 10.72 -6.00 -11.12
C PHE A 231 11.59 -4.74 -11.02
N ASP A 232 11.83 -4.29 -9.79
CA ASP A 232 12.77 -3.22 -9.50
C ASP A 232 14.03 -3.81 -8.83
N PRO A 233 15.22 -3.77 -9.46
CA PRO A 233 16.46 -4.27 -8.87
C PRO A 233 16.87 -3.47 -7.61
N HIS A 234 16.31 -2.29 -7.41
CA HIS A 234 16.52 -1.46 -6.22
C HIS A 234 15.53 -1.74 -5.09
N PHE A 235 14.51 -2.60 -5.30
CA PHE A 235 13.46 -2.88 -4.33
C PHE A 235 14.02 -3.20 -2.93
N TYR A 236 14.97 -4.13 -2.83
CA TYR A 236 15.56 -4.50 -1.53
C TYR A 236 16.35 -3.34 -0.90
N SER A 237 17.13 -2.60 -1.67
CA SER A 237 17.90 -1.45 -1.17
C SER A 237 17.01 -0.29 -0.73
N THR A 238 15.91 -0.06 -1.45
CA THR A 238 14.89 0.93 -1.08
C THR A 238 14.20 0.53 0.22
N PHE A 239 13.77 -0.74 0.33
CA PHE A 239 13.23 -1.27 1.59
C PHE A 239 14.21 -1.07 2.75
N ARG A 240 15.48 -1.37 2.54
CA ARG A 240 16.52 -1.21 3.57
C ARG A 240 16.62 0.23 4.08
N LYS A 241 16.60 1.21 3.16
CA LYS A 241 16.64 2.63 3.50
C LYS A 241 15.41 3.02 4.35
N ILE A 242 14.22 2.64 3.88
CA ILE A 242 12.95 2.94 4.55
C ILE A 242 12.88 2.25 5.91
N PHE A 243 13.24 0.97 5.97
CA PHE A 243 13.15 0.18 7.19
C PHE A 243 14.17 0.64 8.23
N ALA A 244 15.37 1.04 7.82
CA ALA A 244 16.37 1.61 8.73
C ALA A 244 15.89 2.93 9.38
N ASP A 245 15.17 3.76 8.63
CA ASP A 245 14.55 4.96 9.19
C ASP A 245 13.36 4.62 10.08
N SER A 246 12.48 3.73 9.64
CA SER A 246 11.34 3.25 10.42
C SER A 246 11.75 2.62 11.74
N MET A 247 12.90 1.95 11.79
CA MET A 247 13.44 1.36 13.03
C MET A 247 13.74 2.38 14.13
N LYS A 248 13.95 3.65 13.78
CA LYS A 248 14.09 4.73 14.80
C LYS A 248 12.84 4.86 15.68
N THR A 249 11.67 4.60 15.07
CA THR A 249 10.36 4.60 15.76
C THR A 249 10.03 3.20 16.28
N ILE A 250 10.12 2.17 15.44
CA ILE A 250 9.72 0.79 15.77
C ILE A 250 10.49 0.23 16.98
N LYS A 251 11.74 0.66 17.20
CA LYS A 251 12.53 0.22 18.37
C LYS A 251 11.85 0.53 19.70
N HIS A 252 11.01 1.57 19.76
CA HIS A 252 10.28 1.99 20.96
C HIS A 252 8.92 1.29 21.11
N TRP A 253 8.49 0.54 20.12
CA TRP A 253 7.27 -0.26 20.21
C TRP A 253 7.48 -1.45 21.14
N GLU A 254 6.53 -1.71 22.02
CA GLU A 254 6.62 -2.81 22.98
C GLU A 254 5.40 -3.71 22.83
N PHE A 255 5.64 -4.96 22.50
CA PHE A 255 4.64 -6.04 22.45
C PHE A 255 5.36 -7.40 22.46
N PRO A 256 4.67 -8.47 22.91
CA PRO A 256 5.23 -9.82 22.86
C PRO A 256 5.63 -10.22 21.43
N GLU A 257 6.72 -10.99 21.32
CA GLU A 257 7.19 -11.54 20.03
C GLU A 257 7.65 -10.48 18.99
N LYS A 258 8.02 -9.27 19.43
CA LYS A 258 8.45 -8.18 18.53
C LYS A 258 9.60 -8.61 17.60
N GLU A 259 10.61 -9.32 18.11
CA GLU A 259 11.74 -9.79 17.32
C GLU A 259 11.31 -10.78 16.22
N GLN A 260 10.34 -11.67 16.51
CA GLN A 260 9.75 -12.55 15.53
C GLN A 260 8.98 -11.77 14.46
N ALA A 261 8.20 -10.77 14.86
CA ALA A 261 7.45 -9.92 13.93
C ALA A 261 8.40 -9.13 12.99
N LEU A 262 9.47 -8.55 13.54
CA LEU A 262 10.53 -7.89 12.77
C LEU A 262 11.21 -8.87 11.81
N SER A 263 11.50 -10.09 12.29
CA SER A 263 12.09 -11.14 11.45
C SER A 263 11.18 -11.51 10.29
N CYS A 264 9.88 -11.65 10.55
CA CYS A 264 8.90 -11.92 9.49
C CYS A 264 8.92 -10.82 8.43
N LYS A 265 8.96 -9.54 8.83
CA LYS A 265 9.03 -8.39 7.91
C LYS A 265 10.27 -8.40 7.05
N VAL A 266 11.44 -8.64 7.65
CA VAL A 266 12.72 -8.66 6.93
C VAL A 266 12.78 -9.85 5.98
N LEU A 267 12.45 -11.05 6.45
CA LEU A 267 12.52 -12.28 5.66
C LEU A 267 11.48 -12.30 4.54
N SER A 268 10.24 -11.89 4.79
CA SER A 268 9.24 -11.78 3.71
C SER A 268 9.68 -10.81 2.60
N THR A 269 10.39 -9.73 2.96
CA THR A 269 10.93 -8.78 1.99
C THR A 269 12.11 -9.37 1.22
N ALA A 270 13.03 -10.06 1.89
CA ALA A 270 14.14 -10.76 1.24
C ALA A 270 13.61 -11.84 0.27
N GLY A 271 12.72 -12.71 0.74
CA GLY A 271 12.10 -13.75 -0.08
C GLY A 271 11.35 -13.18 -1.30
N ARG A 272 10.62 -12.08 -1.13
CA ARG A 272 9.98 -11.37 -2.25
C ARG A 272 11.01 -10.84 -3.24
N SER A 273 12.06 -10.18 -2.76
CA SER A 273 13.12 -9.63 -3.61
C SER A 273 13.81 -10.72 -4.42
N ILE A 274 14.09 -11.86 -3.79
CA ILE A 274 14.69 -13.02 -4.45
C ILE A 274 13.71 -13.59 -5.48
N THR A 275 12.46 -13.83 -5.11
CA THR A 275 11.45 -14.41 -6.01
C THR A 275 11.19 -13.55 -7.22
N GLN A 276 11.05 -12.23 -7.03
CA GLN A 276 10.81 -11.29 -8.13
C GLN A 276 12.03 -11.10 -9.04
N SER A 277 13.26 -11.32 -8.53
CA SER A 277 14.49 -11.20 -9.33
C SER A 277 14.53 -12.11 -10.55
N ARG A 278 13.67 -13.14 -10.62
CA ARG A 278 13.52 -14.02 -11.77
C ARG A 278 12.97 -13.33 -13.03
N PHE A 279 12.22 -12.22 -12.85
CA PHE A 279 11.62 -11.47 -13.94
C PHE A 279 12.57 -10.42 -14.56
N PHE A 280 13.76 -10.27 -14.00
CA PHE A 280 14.77 -9.35 -14.53
C PHE A 280 15.69 -10.05 -15.51
N GLU A 281 16.01 -9.38 -16.62
CA GLU A 281 16.96 -9.86 -17.61
C GLU A 281 18.40 -9.61 -17.15
N TRP A 282 18.93 -10.56 -16.37
CA TRP A 282 20.32 -10.50 -15.92
C TRP A 282 21.28 -10.79 -17.08
N SER A 283 22.30 -9.94 -17.27
CA SER A 283 23.32 -10.15 -18.29
C SER A 283 24.06 -11.49 -18.12
N SER A 284 24.15 -11.99 -16.88
CA SER A 284 24.78 -13.25 -16.56
C SER A 284 24.30 -13.85 -15.23
N ALA A 285 24.49 -15.16 -15.05
CA ALA A 285 24.27 -15.80 -13.76
C ALA A 285 25.20 -15.23 -12.65
N LYS A 286 26.35 -14.68 -13.02
CA LYS A 286 27.28 -14.01 -12.10
C LYS A 286 26.68 -12.74 -11.53
N GLU A 287 26.03 -11.94 -12.37
CA GLU A 287 25.34 -10.72 -11.96
C GLU A 287 24.17 -11.01 -11.05
N HIS A 288 23.32 -12.00 -11.41
CA HIS A 288 22.21 -12.42 -10.54
C HIS A 288 22.72 -12.89 -9.16
N LYS A 289 23.78 -13.69 -9.11
CA LYS A 289 24.40 -14.08 -7.84
C LYS A 289 24.95 -12.90 -7.05
N ALA A 290 25.51 -11.89 -7.74
CA ALA A 290 26.00 -10.69 -7.08
C ALA A 290 24.85 -9.90 -6.40
N TYR A 291 23.70 -9.82 -7.06
CA TYR A 291 22.48 -9.25 -6.45
C TYR A 291 22.06 -10.03 -5.20
N LEU A 292 21.95 -11.35 -5.28
CA LEU A 292 21.60 -12.20 -4.14
C LEU A 292 22.61 -12.08 -2.98
N LYS A 293 23.90 -11.95 -3.30
CA LYS A 293 24.95 -11.77 -2.31
C LYS A 293 24.85 -10.44 -1.56
N LYS A 294 24.33 -9.38 -2.20
CA LYS A 294 24.03 -8.12 -1.50
C LYS A 294 22.98 -8.31 -0.42
N ILE A 295 21.90 -9.06 -0.71
CA ILE A 295 20.87 -9.40 0.28
C ILE A 295 21.44 -10.27 1.39
N GLN A 296 22.21 -11.33 1.05
CA GLN A 296 22.85 -12.22 2.01
C GLN A 296 23.74 -11.46 3.00
N ASN A 297 24.55 -10.53 2.51
CA ASN A 297 25.51 -9.78 3.33
C ASN A 297 24.88 -8.60 4.08
N ASP A 298 23.59 -8.33 3.87
CA ASP A 298 22.93 -7.24 4.52
C ASP A 298 22.77 -7.48 6.04
N SER A 299 23.09 -6.48 6.84
CA SER A 299 23.10 -6.59 8.30
C SER A 299 21.74 -6.93 8.90
N PHE A 300 20.62 -6.49 8.28
CA PHE A 300 19.29 -6.87 8.76
C PHE A 300 18.98 -8.32 8.43
N PHE A 301 19.24 -8.78 7.21
CA PHE A 301 19.08 -10.19 6.89
C PHE A 301 19.90 -11.06 7.84
N GLN A 302 21.16 -10.71 8.07
CA GLN A 302 22.05 -11.43 8.97
C GLN A 302 21.57 -11.40 10.44
N SER A 303 20.94 -10.32 10.90
CA SER A 303 20.41 -10.24 12.24
C SER A 303 19.15 -11.07 12.47
N TYR A 304 18.32 -11.21 11.43
CA TYR A 304 16.98 -11.78 11.57
C TYR A 304 16.80 -13.18 10.99
N HIS A 305 17.68 -13.66 10.10
CA HIS A 305 17.54 -15.00 9.50
C HIS A 305 17.56 -16.15 10.52
N ARG A 306 18.16 -15.96 11.69
CA ARG A 306 18.16 -16.92 12.79
C ARG A 306 16.76 -17.30 13.29
N TYR A 307 15.78 -16.41 13.08
CA TYR A 307 14.38 -16.65 13.46
C TYR A 307 13.55 -17.32 12.35
N LEU A 308 14.15 -17.68 11.22
CA LEU A 308 13.42 -18.20 10.04
C LEU A 308 12.46 -19.35 10.41
N PHE A 309 12.93 -20.32 11.19
CA PHE A 309 12.10 -21.47 11.56
C PHE A 309 11.01 -21.12 12.58
N SER A 310 11.19 -20.13 13.43
CA SER A 310 10.15 -19.68 14.38
C SER A 310 9.02 -18.90 13.67
N VAL A 311 9.31 -18.24 12.56
CA VAL A 311 8.32 -17.46 11.80
C VAL A 311 7.85 -18.15 10.51
N ARG A 312 8.33 -19.36 10.19
CA ARG A 312 8.06 -20.07 8.92
C ARG A 312 6.58 -20.18 8.56
N MET A 313 5.72 -20.35 9.55
CA MET A 313 4.25 -20.46 9.35
C MET A 313 3.59 -19.14 8.94
N ARG A 314 4.29 -18.02 9.09
CA ARG A 314 3.85 -16.67 8.69
C ARG A 314 4.45 -16.23 7.34
N LEU A 315 5.33 -17.04 6.76
CA LEU A 315 5.99 -16.78 5.49
C LEU A 315 5.40 -17.67 4.40
N GLN A 316 5.46 -17.20 3.17
CA GLN A 316 5.18 -18.07 2.01
C GLN A 316 6.22 -19.18 1.94
N THR A 317 5.82 -20.39 1.57
CA THR A 317 6.69 -21.58 1.59
C THR A 317 7.95 -21.40 0.74
N ASP A 318 7.83 -20.78 -0.42
CA ASP A 318 8.98 -20.50 -1.28
C ASP A 318 9.94 -19.46 -0.67
N TYR A 319 9.45 -18.49 0.10
CA TYR A 319 10.32 -17.55 0.83
C TYR A 319 11.13 -18.28 1.90
N VAL A 320 10.52 -19.20 2.65
CA VAL A 320 11.24 -20.01 3.66
C VAL A 320 12.38 -20.77 3.02
N VAL A 321 12.14 -21.43 1.88
CA VAL A 321 13.16 -22.18 1.16
C VAL A 321 14.25 -21.26 0.65
N LEU A 322 13.90 -20.17 0.00
CA LEU A 322 14.86 -19.23 -0.60
C LEU A 322 15.71 -18.52 0.45
N ASP A 323 15.12 -18.09 1.56
CA ASP A 323 15.85 -17.46 2.66
C ASP A 323 16.80 -18.44 3.36
N PHE A 324 16.39 -19.71 3.52
CA PHE A 324 17.27 -20.77 4.03
C PHE A 324 18.48 -20.98 3.13
N LEU A 325 18.26 -21.12 1.82
CA LEU A 325 19.33 -21.28 0.84
C LEU A 325 20.26 -20.06 0.79
N LEU A 326 19.68 -18.85 0.89
CA LEU A 326 20.44 -17.61 0.93
C LEU A 326 21.34 -17.54 2.17
N ALA A 327 20.82 -17.87 3.34
CA ALA A 327 21.59 -17.90 4.59
C ALA A 327 22.77 -18.87 4.53
N ARG A 328 22.61 -19.99 3.79
CA ARG A 328 23.68 -20.99 3.57
C ARG A 328 24.65 -20.62 2.44
N GLY A 329 24.41 -19.53 1.72
CA GLY A 329 25.25 -19.12 0.58
C GLY A 329 25.07 -19.97 -0.68
N TRP A 330 23.97 -20.75 -0.78
CA TRP A 330 23.72 -21.64 -1.92
C TRP A 330 23.13 -20.88 -3.12
N LEU A 331 23.78 -19.77 -3.51
CA LEU A 331 23.30 -18.84 -4.52
C LEU A 331 23.08 -19.48 -5.90
N THR A 332 23.91 -20.46 -6.27
CA THR A 332 23.75 -21.19 -7.54
C THR A 332 22.44 -21.98 -7.56
N MET A 333 22.08 -22.59 -6.44
CA MET A 333 20.85 -23.36 -6.30
C MET A 333 19.62 -22.43 -6.37
N ILE A 334 19.70 -21.26 -5.75
CA ILE A 334 18.62 -20.24 -5.85
C ILE A 334 18.41 -19.85 -7.31
N VAL A 335 19.47 -19.46 -8.03
CA VAL A 335 19.37 -19.06 -9.45
C VAL A 335 18.79 -20.19 -10.30
N TRP A 336 19.16 -21.44 -10.05
CA TRP A 336 18.62 -22.58 -10.76
C TRP A 336 17.13 -22.81 -10.48
N LEU A 337 16.69 -22.76 -9.21
CA LEU A 337 15.28 -22.87 -8.82
C LEU A 337 14.42 -21.77 -9.45
N LEU A 338 14.89 -20.53 -9.43
CA LEU A 338 14.17 -19.40 -10.03
C LEU A 338 14.00 -19.56 -11.55
N ARG A 339 15.01 -20.11 -12.24
CA ARG A 339 14.91 -20.41 -13.68
C ARG A 339 13.89 -21.51 -13.99
N ILE A 340 13.83 -22.56 -13.16
CA ILE A 340 12.82 -23.62 -13.31
C ILE A 340 11.43 -23.03 -13.10
N LYS A 341 11.21 -22.25 -12.04
CA LYS A 341 9.92 -21.63 -11.74
C LYS A 341 9.45 -20.73 -12.90
N ASN A 342 10.36 -19.95 -13.48
CA ASN A 342 10.04 -19.10 -14.62
C ASN A 342 9.61 -19.91 -15.85
N ARG A 343 10.28 -21.02 -16.15
CA ARG A 343 9.92 -21.91 -17.28
C ARG A 343 8.56 -22.59 -17.11
N THR A 344 8.22 -22.98 -15.89
CA THR A 344 6.94 -23.65 -15.60
C THR A 344 5.77 -22.71 -15.67
N GLU A 345 5.91 -21.45 -15.27
CA GLU A 345 4.87 -20.44 -15.37
C GLU A 345 4.64 -20.00 -16.83
N HIS A 346 5.69 -19.86 -17.63
CA HIS A 346 5.55 -19.60 -19.08
C HIS A 346 4.78 -20.70 -19.79
N LYS A 347 5.01 -21.98 -19.45
CA LYS A 347 4.26 -23.10 -20.04
C LYS A 347 2.77 -23.06 -19.67
N LYS A 348 2.46 -22.80 -18.39
CA LYS A 348 1.05 -22.67 -17.94
C LYS A 348 0.32 -21.47 -18.58
N GLY A 349 1.02 -20.37 -18.83
CA GLY A 349 0.46 -19.20 -19.52
C GLY A 349 0.16 -19.49 -20.99
N THR A 350 1.04 -20.21 -21.69
CA THR A 350 0.84 -20.63 -23.08
C THR A 350 -0.27 -21.66 -23.23
N ASP A 351 -0.45 -22.56 -22.28
CA ASP A 351 -1.52 -23.56 -22.31
C ASP A 351 -2.89 -22.93 -22.04
N ARG A 352 -3.00 -22.00 -21.09
CA ARG A 352 -4.23 -21.24 -20.85
C ARG A 352 -4.65 -20.37 -22.04
N ASN A 353 -3.68 -19.75 -22.74
CA ASN A 353 -3.99 -18.99 -23.96
C ASN A 353 -4.39 -19.90 -25.12
N LYS A 354 -3.89 -21.14 -25.21
CA LYS A 354 -4.34 -22.12 -26.18
C LYS A 354 -5.76 -22.62 -25.89
N GLU A 355 -6.08 -22.85 -24.61
CA GLU A 355 -7.44 -23.26 -24.20
C GLU A 355 -8.47 -22.13 -24.42
N ARG A 356 -8.13 -20.85 -24.17
CA ARG A 356 -9.00 -19.73 -24.52
C ARG A 356 -9.24 -19.59 -26.03
N ASN A 357 -8.20 -19.69 -26.85
CA ASN A 357 -8.34 -19.62 -28.32
C ASN A 357 -9.10 -20.81 -28.90
N ILE A 358 -9.22 -21.93 -28.19
CA ILE A 358 -10.04 -23.09 -28.59
C ILE A 358 -11.51 -22.92 -28.17
N SER A 359 -11.77 -22.18 -27.07
CA SER A 359 -13.12 -21.86 -26.60
C SER A 359 -13.79 -20.74 -27.42
N ASP A 360 -13.00 -19.81 -27.91
CA ASP A 360 -13.49 -18.65 -28.68
C ASP A 360 -13.64 -18.97 -30.23
N GLY A 361 -13.28 -20.17 -30.62
CA GLY A 361 -13.37 -20.67 -32.00
C GLY A 361 -14.48 -21.71 -32.25
N LYS A 362 -15.49 -21.77 -31.35
CA LYS A 362 -16.68 -22.61 -31.52
C LYS A 362 -17.96 -21.81 -31.53
#